data_59a60d670969efff897ec373e60344bd
#
_entry.id   59a60d670969efff897ec373e60344bd
#
_cell.length_a   1.000
_cell.length_b   1.000
_cell.length_c   1.000
_cell.angle_alpha   90.00
_cell.angle_beta   90.00
_cell.angle_gamma   90.00
#
_symmetry.space_group_name_H-M   'P 1'
#
loop_
_entity.id
_entity.type
_entity.pdbx_description
1 polymer ?
#
loop_
_entity_poly.entity_id
_entity_poly.type
_entity_poly.pdbx_seq_one_letter_code
_entity_poly.pdbx_strand_id
1 'polypeptide(L)'
;MEQQSKERKMYMRIRNVCGLLGVVLPWLALFSAGLTPHPSPEWWWSISATYYQSPALVGVLCPASLVLISYIGYNKTDNWVTSLSGVFGLGVVLFPCSVSWIPEGTPVGFFQIPIEISQYLHNGCASLFFLLIAFNSYFLFTKSDGVMTSRKVIRNRIYRLCGGGMLLFEILFAILSLCDAPGYSVMIIEIILLHLFGFSWLTKGEAFPCFNDVEEG
;
A
#
# COMPACT_ATOMS: atom_id res chain seq x y z
N MET A 1 26.75 0.74 -21.62
CA MET A 1 26.33 1.97 -20.90
C MET A 1 24.90 2.36 -21.22
N GLU A 2 24.49 2.53 -22.46
CA GLU A 2 23.11 2.95 -22.83
C GLU A 2 22.03 1.96 -22.35
N GLN A 3 22.24 0.66 -22.47
CA GLN A 3 21.29 -0.37 -22.02
C GLN A 3 21.08 -0.32 -20.51
N GLN A 4 22.14 -0.22 -19.71
CA GLN A 4 22.05 -0.11 -18.25
C GLN A 4 21.32 1.17 -17.80
N SER A 5 21.52 2.28 -18.52
CA SER A 5 20.80 3.53 -18.27
C SER A 5 19.30 3.39 -18.53
N LYS A 6 18.91 2.70 -19.60
CA LYS A 6 17.49 2.42 -19.93
C LYS A 6 16.84 1.53 -18.87
N GLU A 7 17.52 0.48 -18.44
CA GLU A 7 17.03 -0.42 -17.40
C GLU A 7 16.83 0.31 -16.06
N ARG A 8 17.82 1.12 -15.62
CA ARG A 8 17.68 1.94 -14.41
C ARG A 8 16.47 2.87 -14.50
N LYS A 9 16.28 3.59 -15.62
CA LYS A 9 15.13 4.49 -15.82
C LYS A 9 13.80 3.73 -15.72
N MET A 10 13.73 2.52 -16.28
CA MET A 10 12.53 1.66 -16.18
C MET A 10 12.24 1.29 -14.72
N TYR A 11 13.23 0.86 -13.95
CA TYR A 11 13.05 0.54 -12.54
C TYR A 11 12.60 1.74 -11.72
N MET A 12 13.18 2.92 -11.94
CA MET A 12 12.75 4.14 -11.27
C MET A 12 11.29 4.48 -11.60
N ARG A 13 10.91 4.36 -12.88
CA ARG A 13 9.54 4.61 -13.32
C ARG A 13 8.55 3.65 -12.64
N ILE A 14 8.85 2.36 -12.57
CA ILE A 14 7.99 1.36 -11.91
C ILE A 14 7.81 1.72 -10.42
N ARG A 15 8.88 2.07 -9.71
CA ARG A 15 8.83 2.49 -8.32
C ARG A 15 7.97 3.75 -8.12
N ASN A 16 8.14 4.73 -8.99
CA ASN A 16 7.38 5.98 -8.94
C ASN A 16 5.90 5.75 -9.21
N VAL A 17 5.54 4.89 -10.18
CA VAL A 17 4.15 4.52 -10.43
C VAL A 17 3.56 3.83 -9.21
N CYS A 18 4.25 2.85 -8.62
CA CYS A 18 3.80 2.14 -7.43
C CYS A 18 3.58 3.10 -6.25
N GLY A 19 4.56 3.97 -5.99
CA GLY A 19 4.45 4.97 -4.93
C GLY A 19 3.33 5.98 -5.16
N LEU A 20 3.16 6.45 -6.40
CA LEU A 20 2.08 7.37 -6.76
C LEU A 20 0.70 6.71 -6.56
N LEU A 21 0.53 5.46 -7.00
CA LEU A 21 -0.73 4.73 -6.81
C LEU A 21 -1.06 4.60 -5.31
N GLY A 22 -0.05 4.36 -4.45
CA GLY A 22 -0.24 4.32 -3.01
C GLY A 22 -0.73 5.65 -2.41
N VAL A 23 -0.13 6.78 -2.83
CA VAL A 23 -0.54 8.12 -2.34
C VAL A 23 -1.92 8.51 -2.85
N VAL A 24 -2.23 8.20 -4.11
CA VAL A 24 -3.46 8.66 -4.77
C VAL A 24 -4.67 7.78 -4.42
N LEU A 25 -4.45 6.50 -4.13
CA LEU A 25 -5.50 5.53 -3.84
C LEU A 25 -6.54 6.02 -2.82
N PRO A 26 -6.17 6.44 -1.60
CA PRO A 26 -7.18 6.80 -0.59
C PRO A 26 -8.05 7.99 -1.06
N TRP A 27 -7.46 8.95 -1.72
CA TRP A 27 -8.17 10.14 -2.20
C TRP A 27 -9.11 9.84 -3.36
N LEU A 28 -8.67 9.03 -4.34
CA LEU A 28 -9.54 8.60 -5.43
C LEU A 28 -10.70 7.74 -4.94
N ALA A 29 -10.42 6.83 -4.00
CA ALA A 29 -11.43 5.95 -3.42
C ALA A 29 -12.50 6.76 -2.69
N LEU A 30 -12.09 7.66 -1.77
CA LEU A 30 -13.03 8.52 -1.02
C LEU A 30 -13.78 9.48 -1.93
N PHE A 31 -13.07 10.18 -2.84
CA PHE A 31 -13.71 11.14 -3.74
C PHE A 31 -14.75 10.45 -4.63
N SER A 32 -14.40 9.34 -5.27
CA SER A 32 -15.31 8.66 -6.18
C SER A 32 -16.50 8.01 -5.44
N ALA A 33 -16.29 7.49 -4.24
CA ALA A 33 -17.37 6.98 -3.40
C ALA A 33 -18.34 8.09 -2.98
N GLY A 34 -17.82 9.27 -2.63
CA GLY A 34 -18.64 10.44 -2.26
C GLY A 34 -19.46 11.03 -3.42
N LEU A 35 -19.10 10.75 -4.68
CA LEU A 35 -19.88 11.15 -5.85
C LEU A 35 -21.03 10.19 -6.18
N THR A 36 -21.12 9.04 -5.51
CA THR A 36 -22.16 8.05 -5.75
C THR A 36 -23.52 8.62 -5.32
N PRO A 37 -24.56 8.58 -6.18
CA PRO A 37 -25.90 8.97 -5.77
C PRO A 37 -26.39 8.08 -4.63
N HIS A 38 -26.82 8.68 -3.53
CA HIS A 38 -27.28 7.97 -2.32
C HIS A 38 -26.22 7.00 -1.74
N PRO A 39 -25.07 7.52 -1.30
CA PRO A 39 -24.04 6.67 -0.70
C PRO A 39 -24.57 6.01 0.56
N SER A 40 -24.16 4.76 0.82
CA SER A 40 -24.52 4.05 2.04
C SER A 40 -24.04 4.79 3.28
N PRO A 41 -24.74 4.74 4.42
CA PRO A 41 -24.23 5.27 5.67
C PRO A 41 -22.84 4.68 5.96
N GLU A 42 -21.95 5.44 6.57
CA GLU A 42 -20.65 4.91 7.01
C GLU A 42 -19.66 4.49 5.89
N TRP A 43 -19.98 4.75 4.61
CA TRP A 43 -19.09 4.42 3.48
C TRP A 43 -17.68 4.99 3.63
N TRP A 44 -17.54 6.08 4.38
CA TRP A 44 -16.29 6.78 4.64
C TRP A 44 -15.53 6.31 5.89
N TRP A 45 -16.02 5.29 6.60
CA TRP A 45 -15.36 4.76 7.80
C TRP A 45 -14.06 4.01 7.48
N SER A 46 -13.91 3.53 6.26
CA SER A 46 -12.72 2.82 5.80
C SER A 46 -12.52 3.08 4.32
N ILE A 47 -11.26 3.16 3.88
CA ILE A 47 -10.94 3.15 2.45
C ILE A 47 -11.45 1.85 1.81
N SER A 48 -11.30 0.73 2.52
CA SER A 48 -11.76 -0.59 2.08
C SER A 48 -13.28 -0.65 1.89
N ALA A 49 -14.09 0.07 2.69
CA ALA A 49 -15.54 0.13 2.56
C ALA A 49 -15.99 0.80 1.24
N THR A 50 -15.15 1.65 0.64
CA THR A 50 -15.44 2.29 -0.66
C THR A 50 -15.53 1.27 -1.80
N TYR A 51 -15.09 0.02 -1.58
CA TYR A 51 -15.25 -1.10 -2.53
C TYR A 51 -16.69 -1.23 -3.04
N TYR A 52 -17.67 -1.04 -2.17
CA TYR A 52 -19.08 -1.21 -2.49
C TYR A 52 -19.72 0.04 -3.10
N GLN A 53 -19.02 1.17 -3.10
CA GLN A 53 -19.55 2.45 -3.59
C GLN A 53 -19.02 2.79 -4.98
N SER A 54 -17.77 2.44 -5.28
CA SER A 54 -17.15 2.80 -6.56
C SER A 54 -16.03 1.83 -6.94
N PRO A 55 -15.71 1.71 -8.24
CA PRO A 55 -14.63 0.86 -8.71
C PRO A 55 -13.22 1.41 -8.43
N ALA A 56 -13.08 2.60 -7.83
CA ALA A 56 -11.79 3.28 -7.70
C ALA A 56 -10.79 2.49 -6.85
N LEU A 57 -11.22 1.92 -5.71
CA LEU A 57 -10.35 1.08 -4.89
C LEU A 57 -9.78 -0.09 -5.69
N VAL A 58 -10.64 -0.85 -6.34
CA VAL A 58 -10.26 -2.01 -7.15
C VAL A 58 -9.40 -1.58 -8.34
N GLY A 59 -9.81 -0.50 -9.03
CA GLY A 59 -9.14 0.03 -10.22
C GLY A 59 -7.72 0.55 -9.96
N VAL A 60 -7.39 0.93 -8.73
CA VAL A 60 -6.05 1.41 -8.35
C VAL A 60 -5.24 0.33 -7.63
N LEU A 61 -5.84 -0.40 -6.68
CA LEU A 61 -5.11 -1.39 -5.88
C LEU A 61 -4.73 -2.64 -6.71
N CYS A 62 -5.61 -3.08 -7.63
CA CYS A 62 -5.30 -4.22 -8.49
C CYS A 62 -4.07 -3.97 -9.38
N PRO A 63 -3.98 -2.88 -10.19
CA PRO A 63 -2.77 -2.56 -10.92
C PRO A 63 -1.53 -2.38 -10.03
N ALA A 64 -1.65 -1.71 -8.87
CA ALA A 64 -0.55 -1.54 -7.93
C ALA A 64 0.00 -2.90 -7.46
N SER A 65 -0.90 -3.82 -7.12
CA SER A 65 -0.56 -5.19 -6.71
C SER A 65 0.15 -5.97 -7.81
N LEU A 66 -0.33 -5.88 -9.06
CA LEU A 66 0.32 -6.51 -10.22
C LEU A 66 1.72 -5.93 -10.49
N VAL A 67 1.89 -4.62 -10.31
CA VAL A 67 3.20 -3.96 -10.38
C VAL A 67 4.15 -4.52 -9.31
N LEU A 68 3.68 -4.71 -8.08
CA LEU A 68 4.48 -5.32 -7.00
C LEU A 68 4.87 -6.76 -7.30
N ILE A 69 3.97 -7.57 -7.84
CA ILE A 69 4.25 -8.96 -8.26
C ILE A 69 5.32 -9.00 -9.35
N SER A 70 5.22 -8.09 -10.31
CA SER A 70 6.11 -8.03 -11.47
C SER A 70 7.44 -7.33 -11.16
N TYR A 71 7.59 -6.74 -9.98
CA TYR A 71 8.79 -5.98 -9.62
C TYR A 71 9.96 -6.93 -9.36
N ILE A 72 11.09 -6.64 -10.01
CA ILE A 72 12.36 -7.33 -9.79
C ILE A 72 13.26 -6.44 -8.93
N GLY A 73 13.57 -6.89 -7.73
CA GLY A 73 14.48 -6.21 -6.79
C GLY A 73 15.94 -6.62 -6.97
N TYR A 74 16.80 -6.23 -6.05
CA TYR A 74 18.24 -6.50 -6.13
C TYR A 74 18.62 -7.97 -5.88
N ASN A 75 17.81 -8.70 -5.14
CA ASN A 75 18.08 -10.09 -4.78
C ASN A 75 16.77 -10.90 -4.62
N LYS A 76 16.90 -12.20 -4.39
CA LYS A 76 15.75 -13.12 -4.25
C LYS A 76 14.81 -12.69 -3.10
N THR A 77 15.34 -12.20 -1.99
CA THR A 77 14.52 -11.75 -0.84
C THR A 77 13.66 -10.55 -1.23
N ASP A 78 14.25 -9.57 -1.95
CA ASP A 78 13.51 -8.40 -2.42
C ASP A 78 12.36 -8.82 -3.35
N ASN A 79 12.62 -9.77 -4.27
CA ASN A 79 11.61 -10.29 -5.19
C ASN A 79 10.47 -11.00 -4.44
N TRP A 80 10.81 -11.89 -3.51
CA TRP A 80 9.80 -12.62 -2.74
C TRP A 80 8.93 -11.68 -1.89
N VAL A 81 9.55 -10.74 -1.18
CA VAL A 81 8.83 -9.79 -0.32
C VAL A 81 7.88 -8.93 -1.14
N THR A 82 8.34 -8.35 -2.26
CA THR A 82 7.48 -7.51 -3.12
C THR A 82 6.39 -8.31 -3.81
N SER A 83 6.71 -9.51 -4.33
CA SER A 83 5.71 -10.37 -4.99
C SER A 83 4.63 -10.83 -4.00
N LEU A 84 5.01 -11.25 -2.79
CA LEU A 84 4.05 -11.63 -1.75
C LEU A 84 3.20 -10.43 -1.31
N SER A 85 3.80 -9.23 -1.20
CA SER A 85 3.01 -8.01 -0.93
C SER A 85 1.95 -7.80 -2.01
N GLY A 86 2.31 -7.95 -3.28
CA GLY A 86 1.34 -7.84 -4.38
C GLY A 86 0.25 -8.92 -4.34
N VAL A 87 0.60 -10.16 -4.00
CA VAL A 87 -0.39 -11.25 -3.83
C VAL A 87 -1.39 -10.91 -2.72
N PHE A 88 -0.92 -10.41 -1.57
CA PHE A 88 -1.81 -9.99 -0.49
C PHE A 88 -2.60 -8.73 -0.85
N GLY A 89 -2.03 -7.79 -1.59
CA GLY A 89 -2.77 -6.65 -2.13
C GLY A 89 -3.92 -7.08 -3.07
N LEU A 90 -3.71 -8.09 -3.92
CA LEU A 90 -4.81 -8.72 -4.69
C LEU A 90 -5.82 -9.40 -3.76
N GLY A 91 -5.38 -10.04 -2.67
CA GLY A 91 -6.27 -10.62 -1.68
C GLY A 91 -7.23 -9.59 -1.08
N VAL A 92 -6.77 -8.38 -0.78
CA VAL A 92 -7.62 -7.26 -0.31
C VAL A 92 -8.72 -6.93 -1.34
N VAL A 93 -8.41 -6.98 -2.63
CA VAL A 93 -9.39 -6.75 -3.72
C VAL A 93 -10.36 -7.91 -3.87
N LEU A 94 -9.88 -9.14 -3.77
CA LEU A 94 -10.67 -10.36 -4.01
C LEU A 94 -11.62 -10.69 -2.85
N PHE A 95 -11.24 -10.30 -1.63
CA PHE A 95 -11.99 -10.49 -0.38
C PHE A 95 -12.36 -9.13 0.21
N PRO A 96 -13.50 -8.53 -0.15
CA PRO A 96 -13.89 -7.24 0.40
C PRO A 96 -14.21 -7.30 1.89
N CYS A 97 -14.06 -6.18 2.59
CA CYS A 97 -14.37 -6.05 4.00
C CYS A 97 -15.87 -6.15 4.29
N SER A 98 -16.23 -6.42 5.53
CA SER A 98 -17.62 -6.29 5.97
C SER A 98 -18.01 -4.83 6.18
N VAL A 99 -19.29 -4.53 5.97
CA VAL A 99 -19.87 -3.21 6.14
C VAL A 99 -21.25 -3.35 6.79
N SER A 100 -21.66 -2.35 7.56
CA SER A 100 -22.89 -2.39 8.38
C SER A 100 -24.20 -2.50 7.57
N TRP A 101 -24.18 -2.08 6.31
CA TRP A 101 -25.37 -2.09 5.44
C TRP A 101 -25.54 -3.35 4.58
N ILE A 102 -24.62 -4.32 4.69
CA ILE A 102 -24.74 -5.63 4.03
C ILE A 102 -25.00 -6.68 5.11
N PRO A 103 -26.12 -7.43 5.03
CA PRO A 103 -26.47 -8.45 6.02
C PRO A 103 -25.42 -9.56 6.12
N GLU A 104 -25.29 -10.15 7.31
CA GLU A 104 -24.52 -11.36 7.55
C GLU A 104 -24.94 -12.51 6.61
N GLY A 105 -24.00 -13.37 6.26
CA GLY A 105 -24.23 -14.49 5.33
C GLY A 105 -24.30 -14.08 3.86
N THR A 106 -24.33 -12.77 3.53
CA THR A 106 -24.37 -12.31 2.14
C THR A 106 -23.10 -12.73 1.39
N PRO A 107 -23.22 -13.40 0.22
CA PRO A 107 -22.07 -13.73 -0.62
C PRO A 107 -21.46 -12.45 -1.21
N VAL A 108 -20.15 -12.25 -1.04
CA VAL A 108 -19.42 -11.06 -1.52
C VAL A 108 -18.11 -11.42 -2.22
N GLY A 109 -17.54 -10.44 -2.89
CA GLY A 109 -16.25 -10.55 -3.55
C GLY A 109 -16.24 -11.46 -4.76
N PHE A 110 -15.03 -11.73 -5.25
CA PHE A 110 -14.85 -12.55 -6.46
C PHE A 110 -15.30 -14.00 -6.26
N PHE A 111 -15.09 -14.56 -5.09
CA PHE A 111 -15.38 -15.96 -4.76
C PHE A 111 -16.80 -16.19 -4.21
N GLN A 112 -17.60 -15.14 -4.07
CA GLN A 112 -18.98 -15.23 -3.57
C GLN A 112 -19.07 -16.00 -2.23
N ILE A 113 -18.16 -15.68 -1.31
CA ILE A 113 -18.13 -16.25 0.05
C ILE A 113 -18.89 -15.36 1.03
N PRO A 114 -19.42 -15.91 2.16
CA PRO A 114 -20.07 -15.12 3.20
C PRO A 114 -19.21 -13.95 3.66
N ILE A 115 -19.83 -12.78 3.86
CA ILE A 115 -19.14 -11.53 4.17
C ILE A 115 -18.25 -11.62 5.41
N GLU A 116 -18.61 -12.42 6.41
CA GLU A 116 -17.84 -12.62 7.63
C GLU A 116 -16.51 -13.33 7.32
N ILE A 117 -16.54 -14.36 6.47
CA ILE A 117 -15.35 -15.10 6.04
C ILE A 117 -14.48 -14.17 5.19
N SER A 118 -15.10 -13.41 4.28
CA SER A 118 -14.41 -12.41 3.46
C SER A 118 -13.70 -11.37 4.33
N GLN A 119 -14.33 -10.89 5.42
CA GLN A 119 -13.74 -9.94 6.37
C GLN A 119 -12.44 -10.48 7.00
N TYR A 120 -12.45 -11.73 7.49
CA TYR A 120 -11.24 -12.32 8.08
C TYR A 120 -10.10 -12.43 7.07
N LEU A 121 -10.41 -12.85 5.84
CA LEU A 121 -9.43 -12.94 4.75
C LEU A 121 -8.93 -11.55 4.34
N HIS A 122 -9.83 -10.56 4.27
CA HIS A 122 -9.49 -9.17 3.98
C HIS A 122 -8.49 -8.63 4.99
N ASN A 123 -8.81 -8.71 6.27
CA ASN A 123 -7.96 -8.22 7.35
C ASN A 123 -6.59 -8.92 7.36
N GLY A 124 -6.58 -10.24 7.18
CA GLY A 124 -5.34 -11.01 7.08
C GLY A 124 -4.49 -10.58 5.89
N CYS A 125 -5.10 -10.39 4.72
CA CYS A 125 -4.41 -9.92 3.52
C CYS A 125 -3.90 -8.47 3.69
N ALA A 126 -4.71 -7.57 4.23
CA ALA A 126 -4.32 -6.18 4.45
C ALA A 126 -3.14 -6.06 5.42
N SER A 127 -3.21 -6.75 6.57
CA SER A 127 -2.12 -6.74 7.55
C SER A 127 -0.83 -7.34 6.97
N LEU A 128 -0.90 -8.48 6.27
CA LEU A 128 0.28 -9.07 5.64
C LEU A 128 0.85 -8.18 4.53
N PHE A 129 0.01 -7.52 3.76
CA PHE A 129 0.43 -6.53 2.77
C PHE A 129 1.27 -5.43 3.43
N PHE A 130 0.74 -4.74 4.43
CA PHE A 130 1.45 -3.64 5.08
C PHE A 130 2.68 -4.09 5.88
N LEU A 131 2.64 -5.26 6.54
CA LEU A 131 3.81 -5.81 7.23
C LEU A 131 4.97 -6.11 6.26
N LEU A 132 4.68 -6.69 5.10
CA LEU A 132 5.70 -6.97 4.08
C LEU A 132 6.25 -5.68 3.46
N ILE A 133 5.39 -4.70 3.19
CA ILE A 133 5.82 -3.37 2.68
C ILE A 133 6.64 -2.62 3.74
N ALA A 134 6.25 -2.70 5.02
CA ALA A 134 7.02 -2.13 6.12
C ALA A 134 8.41 -2.76 6.23
N PHE A 135 8.49 -4.10 6.14
CA PHE A 135 9.74 -4.83 6.11
C PHE A 135 10.60 -4.42 4.90
N ASN A 136 9.99 -4.32 3.72
CA ASN A 136 10.67 -3.86 2.51
C ASN A 136 11.27 -2.46 2.70
N SER A 137 10.47 -1.51 3.20
CA SER A 137 10.93 -0.14 3.45
C SER A 137 12.04 -0.09 4.49
N TYR A 138 11.87 -0.75 5.63
CA TYR A 138 12.78 -0.64 6.77
C TYR A 138 14.13 -1.34 6.51
N PHE A 139 14.12 -2.54 5.92
CA PHE A 139 15.30 -3.39 5.77
C PHE A 139 15.84 -3.43 4.34
N LEU A 140 14.99 -3.57 3.33
CA LEU A 140 15.44 -3.82 1.97
C LEU A 140 15.83 -2.53 1.24
N PHE A 141 15.06 -1.46 1.39
CA PHE A 141 15.37 -0.18 0.77
C PHE A 141 16.60 0.50 1.36
N THR A 142 16.95 0.20 2.60
CA THR A 142 18.13 0.75 3.28
C THR A 142 19.44 0.10 2.85
N LYS A 143 19.41 -1.08 2.19
CA LYS A 143 20.62 -1.74 1.67
C LYS A 143 21.37 -0.83 0.70
N SER A 144 22.70 -0.93 0.72
CA SER A 144 23.61 -0.20 -0.17
C SER A 144 24.82 -1.07 -0.47
N ASP A 145 25.18 -1.15 -1.74
CA ASP A 145 26.38 -1.85 -2.22
C ASP A 145 27.56 -0.90 -2.43
N GLY A 146 27.42 0.38 -2.07
CA GLY A 146 28.40 1.44 -2.31
C GLY A 146 28.62 2.38 -1.13
N VAL A 147 29.31 3.49 -1.43
CA VAL A 147 29.64 4.52 -0.44
C VAL A 147 28.35 5.16 0.12
N MET A 148 28.32 5.35 1.44
CA MET A 148 27.22 6.01 2.12
C MET A 148 27.31 7.53 1.97
N THR A 149 26.66 8.06 0.94
CA THR A 149 26.55 9.50 0.74
C THR A 149 25.63 10.15 1.78
N SER A 150 25.78 11.46 2.02
CA SER A 150 24.88 12.21 2.91
C SER A 150 23.41 12.09 2.47
N ARG A 151 23.16 12.09 1.16
CA ARG A 151 21.80 11.91 0.60
C ARG A 151 21.27 10.50 0.86
N LYS A 152 22.12 9.46 0.72
CA LYS A 152 21.74 8.09 1.05
C LYS A 152 21.40 7.93 2.53
N VAL A 153 22.09 8.61 3.44
CA VAL A 153 21.76 8.61 4.87
C VAL A 153 20.36 9.19 5.10
N ILE A 154 20.01 10.30 4.44
CA ILE A 154 18.67 10.90 4.52
C ILE A 154 17.61 9.93 4.01
N ARG A 155 17.80 9.35 2.81
CA ARG A 155 16.87 8.34 2.26
C ARG A 155 16.68 7.16 3.21
N ASN A 156 17.75 6.66 3.81
CA ASN A 156 17.67 5.55 4.77
C ASN A 156 16.87 5.91 6.03
N ARG A 157 16.98 7.16 6.52
CA ARG A 157 16.11 7.65 7.61
C ARG A 157 14.65 7.67 7.20
N ILE A 158 14.35 8.18 5.99
CA ILE A 158 12.98 8.19 5.44
C ILE A 158 12.43 6.76 5.38
N TYR A 159 13.18 5.79 4.83
CA TYR A 159 12.74 4.40 4.74
C TYR A 159 12.44 3.78 6.10
N ARG A 160 13.30 4.04 7.09
CA ARG A 160 13.09 3.54 8.45
C ARG A 160 11.90 4.20 9.14
N LEU A 161 11.70 5.50 8.95
CA LEU A 161 10.52 6.20 9.47
C LEU A 161 9.24 5.69 8.82
N CYS A 162 9.22 5.50 7.50
CA CYS A 162 8.05 4.95 6.82
C CYS A 162 7.77 3.50 7.26
N GLY A 163 8.79 2.63 7.26
CA GLY A 163 8.62 1.23 7.66
C GLY A 163 8.23 1.09 9.14
N GLY A 164 8.90 1.80 10.04
CA GLY A 164 8.57 1.83 11.47
C GLY A 164 7.20 2.44 11.73
N GLY A 165 6.84 3.51 11.00
CA GLY A 165 5.52 4.12 11.05
C GLY A 165 4.42 3.14 10.63
N MET A 166 4.60 2.40 9.54
CA MET A 166 3.62 1.39 9.11
C MET A 166 3.44 0.31 10.19
N LEU A 167 4.52 -0.20 10.81
CA LEU A 167 4.40 -1.17 11.91
C LEU A 167 3.65 -0.58 13.12
N LEU A 168 3.93 0.67 13.47
CA LEU A 168 3.24 1.36 14.58
C LEU A 168 1.74 1.48 14.30
N PHE A 169 1.35 1.90 13.10
CA PHE A 169 -0.06 2.08 12.74
C PHE A 169 -0.80 0.74 12.57
N GLU A 170 -0.13 -0.35 12.18
CA GLU A 170 -0.69 -1.70 12.21
C GLU A 170 -0.99 -2.17 13.65
N ILE A 171 -0.07 -1.92 14.58
CA ILE A 171 -0.30 -2.22 15.99
C ILE A 171 -1.45 -1.37 16.54
N LEU A 172 -1.50 -0.08 16.19
CA LEU A 172 -2.58 0.81 16.60
C LEU A 172 -3.93 0.34 16.03
N PHE A 173 -3.97 -0.08 14.77
CA PHE A 173 -5.16 -0.66 14.16
C PHE A 173 -5.66 -1.89 14.94
N ALA A 174 -4.75 -2.82 15.29
CA ALA A 174 -5.12 -3.98 16.09
C ALA A 174 -5.69 -3.60 17.47
N ILE A 175 -5.08 -2.61 18.15
CA ILE A 175 -5.58 -2.13 19.45
C ILE A 175 -6.96 -1.50 19.30
N LEU A 176 -7.16 -0.62 18.32
CA LEU A 176 -8.45 0.05 18.11
C LEU A 176 -9.56 -0.92 17.72
N SER A 177 -9.23 -1.98 16.96
CA SER A 177 -10.17 -3.06 16.63
C SER A 177 -10.61 -3.86 17.86
N LEU A 178 -9.77 -3.95 18.90
CA LEU A 178 -10.11 -4.61 20.17
C LEU A 178 -10.89 -3.69 21.13
N CYS A 179 -10.84 -2.38 20.92
CA CYS A 179 -11.46 -1.37 21.79
C CYS A 179 -12.77 -0.80 21.24
N ASP A 180 -13.35 -1.41 20.19
CA ASP A 180 -14.55 -0.91 19.51
C ASP A 180 -14.48 0.59 19.18
N ALA A 181 -13.34 1.03 18.70
CA ALA A 181 -13.10 2.42 18.38
C ALA A 181 -13.99 2.90 17.21
N PRO A 182 -14.29 4.21 17.12
CA PRO A 182 -15.09 4.76 16.03
C PRO A 182 -14.57 4.37 14.65
N GLY A 183 -15.44 3.96 13.72
CA GLY A 183 -15.09 3.44 12.41
C GLY A 183 -14.17 4.37 11.58
N TYR A 184 -14.35 5.71 11.69
CA TYR A 184 -13.45 6.66 11.01
C TYR A 184 -11.98 6.56 11.44
N SER A 185 -11.69 5.94 12.59
CA SER A 185 -10.30 5.69 13.02
C SER A 185 -9.59 4.75 12.07
N VAL A 186 -10.30 3.77 11.50
CA VAL A 186 -9.78 2.83 10.51
C VAL A 186 -9.40 3.58 9.24
N MET A 187 -10.29 4.45 8.73
CA MET A 187 -10.01 5.28 7.55
C MET A 187 -8.73 6.10 7.73
N ILE A 188 -8.56 6.76 8.88
CA ILE A 188 -7.37 7.58 9.15
C ILE A 188 -6.11 6.73 9.11
N ILE A 189 -6.14 5.55 9.74
CA ILE A 189 -4.99 4.62 9.74
C ILE A 189 -4.68 4.14 8.33
N GLU A 190 -5.67 3.73 7.56
CA GLU A 190 -5.47 3.29 6.17
C GLU A 190 -4.87 4.41 5.31
N ILE A 191 -5.32 5.66 5.44
CA ILE A 191 -4.73 6.81 4.75
C ILE A 191 -3.25 6.96 5.11
N ILE A 192 -2.91 6.91 6.41
CA ILE A 192 -1.53 7.06 6.87
C ILE A 192 -0.65 5.92 6.33
N LEU A 193 -1.10 4.67 6.44
CA LEU A 193 -0.38 3.50 5.95
C LEU A 193 -0.08 3.60 4.45
N LEU A 194 -1.09 3.98 3.64
CA LEU A 194 -0.95 4.16 2.19
C LEU A 194 0.01 5.30 1.84
N HIS A 195 0.01 6.40 2.60
CA HIS A 195 0.96 7.50 2.38
C HIS A 195 2.39 7.13 2.77
N LEU A 196 2.60 6.41 3.88
CA LEU A 196 3.92 5.91 4.28
C LEU A 196 4.46 4.92 3.24
N PHE A 197 3.63 4.01 2.74
CA PHE A 197 3.95 3.15 1.62
C PHE A 197 4.36 3.96 0.39
N GLY A 198 3.48 4.85 -0.08
CA GLY A 198 3.70 5.63 -1.29
C GLY A 198 4.95 6.52 -1.19
N PHE A 199 5.16 7.20 -0.06
CA PHE A 199 6.31 8.07 0.14
C PHE A 199 7.63 7.29 0.16
N SER A 200 7.69 6.11 0.78
CA SER A 200 8.88 5.27 0.76
C SER A 200 9.24 4.81 -0.66
N TRP A 201 8.24 4.42 -1.46
CA TRP A 201 8.44 3.98 -2.84
C TRP A 201 8.82 5.11 -3.78
N LEU A 202 8.21 6.30 -3.67
CA LEU A 202 8.59 7.52 -4.41
C LEU A 202 10.04 7.93 -4.08
N THR A 203 10.41 7.87 -2.80
CA THR A 203 11.81 8.13 -2.39
C THR A 203 12.76 7.11 -3.00
N LYS A 204 12.39 5.82 -3.06
CA LYS A 204 13.19 4.75 -3.69
C LYS A 204 13.24 4.88 -5.21
N GLY A 205 12.21 5.46 -5.81
CA GLY A 205 12.13 5.79 -7.24
C GLY A 205 12.81 7.10 -7.62
N GLU A 206 13.50 7.75 -6.67
CA GLU A 206 14.22 9.02 -6.90
C GLU A 206 13.28 10.15 -7.39
N ALA A 207 11.99 10.12 -7.02
CA ALA A 207 11.01 11.13 -7.41
C ALA A 207 11.31 12.53 -6.85
N PHE A 208 12.07 12.59 -5.75
CA PHE A 208 12.39 13.85 -5.07
C PHE A 208 13.85 14.25 -5.30
N PRO A 209 14.13 15.20 -6.21
CA PRO A 209 15.51 15.62 -6.53
C PRO A 209 16.33 16.05 -5.31
N CYS A 210 15.67 16.62 -4.29
CA CYS A 210 16.32 17.07 -3.06
C CYS A 210 16.96 15.93 -2.23
N PHE A 211 16.53 14.69 -2.44
CA PHE A 211 17.05 13.50 -1.74
C PHE A 211 18.00 12.67 -2.61
N ASN A 212 18.17 13.02 -3.90
CA ASN A 212 19.00 12.26 -4.83
C ASN A 212 20.45 12.71 -4.74
N ASP A 213 21.36 11.78 -5.00
CA ASP A 213 22.77 12.12 -5.13
C ASP A 213 22.96 13.01 -6.37
N VAL A 214 23.82 14.02 -6.25
CA VAL A 214 24.21 14.85 -7.40
C VAL A 214 25.17 13.99 -8.23
N GLU A 215 24.86 13.74 -9.49
CA GLU A 215 25.84 13.15 -10.41
C GLU A 215 26.96 14.19 -10.56
N GLU A 216 28.14 13.87 -10.03
CA GLU A 216 29.35 14.63 -10.34
C GLU A 216 29.62 14.41 -11.83
N GLY A 217 29.39 15.47 -12.64
CA GLY A 217 29.56 15.49 -14.08
C GLY A 217 31.04 15.44 -14.50
#